data_f01bde776fe0b548d082be8f1ead0766
#
_entry.id   f01bde776fe0b548d082be8f1ead0766
#
_cell.length_a   1.000
_cell.length_b   1.000
_cell.length_c   1.000
_cell.angle_alpha   90.00
_cell.angle_beta   90.00
_cell.angle_gamma   90.00
#
_symmetry.space_group_name_H-M   'P 1'
#
loop_
_entity.id
_entity.type
_entity.pdbx_description
1 polymer ?
#
loop_
_entity_poly.entity_id
_entity_poly.type
_entity_poly.pdbx_seq_one_letter_code
_entity_poly.pdbx_strand_id
1 'polypeptide(L)'
;MADTLLLEVVAPERSLVEEQISEVQVPALDGFIGVLPGHAPLLSELKPGGVLTYHAASGEKTLAIYGGFVEVLPDRVRVLADAAERKEEIDLEEARRKLREAMAKLGEMHGEAIDPAVALTEALRAQARVEAAEK
;
A
#
# COMPACT_ATOMS: atom_id res chain seq x y z
N MET A 1 -14.27 -14.08 22.05
CA MET A 1 -14.09 -13.11 20.97
C MET A 1 -12.62 -13.01 20.60
N ALA A 2 -12.33 -13.04 19.32
CA ALA A 2 -10.96 -12.85 18.88
C ALA A 2 -10.56 -11.38 19.00
N ASP A 3 -9.45 -11.10 19.67
CA ASP A 3 -8.90 -9.75 19.80
C ASP A 3 -7.95 -9.41 18.65
N THR A 4 -7.65 -10.40 17.81
CA THR A 4 -6.71 -10.25 16.70
C THR A 4 -7.23 -10.94 15.44
N LEU A 5 -6.66 -10.57 14.31
CA LEU A 5 -6.87 -11.24 13.04
C LEU A 5 -5.52 -11.40 12.35
N LEU A 6 -5.45 -12.36 11.42
CA LEU A 6 -4.21 -12.60 10.69
C LEU A 6 -4.10 -11.62 9.53
N LEU A 7 -3.01 -10.88 9.45
CA LEU A 7 -2.69 -10.06 8.28
C LEU A 7 -1.63 -10.76 7.46
N GLU A 8 -1.95 -10.96 6.18
CA GLU A 8 -1.01 -11.47 5.19
C GLU A 8 -0.85 -10.43 4.10
N VAL A 9 0.39 -10.00 3.83
CA VAL A 9 0.71 -9.11 2.70
C VAL A 9 1.70 -9.85 1.83
N VAL A 10 1.29 -10.14 0.60
CA VAL A 10 2.05 -10.97 -0.33
C VAL A 10 2.20 -10.22 -1.65
N ALA A 11 3.41 -10.21 -2.20
CA ALA A 11 3.72 -9.76 -3.55
C ALA A 11 4.20 -10.98 -4.36
N PRO A 12 4.27 -10.87 -5.70
CA PRO A 12 4.62 -12.04 -6.53
C PRO A 12 5.89 -12.76 -6.13
N GLU A 13 6.88 -12.06 -5.63
CA GLU A 13 8.19 -12.64 -5.34
C GLU A 13 8.49 -12.84 -3.86
N ARG A 14 7.61 -12.34 -2.96
CA ARG A 14 7.87 -12.46 -1.53
C ARG A 14 6.63 -12.21 -0.66
N SER A 15 6.70 -12.75 0.54
CA SER A 15 5.74 -12.44 1.60
C SER A 15 6.34 -11.34 2.47
N LEU A 16 5.60 -10.25 2.68
CA LEU A 16 6.06 -9.10 3.45
C LEU A 16 5.57 -9.13 4.89
N VAL A 17 4.36 -9.62 5.10
CA VAL A 17 3.75 -9.68 6.43
C VAL A 17 2.97 -10.98 6.56
N GLU A 18 3.09 -11.62 7.71
CA GLU A 18 2.25 -12.72 8.15
C GLU A 18 2.24 -12.64 9.68
N GLU A 19 1.25 -11.95 10.21
CA GLU A 19 1.27 -11.57 11.63
C GLU A 19 -0.13 -11.41 12.19
N GLN A 20 -0.31 -11.76 13.45
CA GLN A 20 -1.54 -11.47 14.18
C GLN A 20 -1.53 -10.00 14.57
N ILE A 21 -2.60 -9.29 14.22
CA ILE A 21 -2.71 -7.85 14.39
C ILE A 21 -4.02 -7.47 15.07
N SER A 22 -4.09 -6.26 15.63
CA SER A 22 -5.32 -5.75 16.23
C SER A 22 -6.17 -4.94 15.25
N GLU A 23 -5.54 -4.27 14.30
CA GLU A 23 -6.26 -3.52 13.26
C GLU A 23 -5.34 -3.21 12.09
N VAL A 24 -5.95 -2.96 10.93
CA VAL A 24 -5.21 -2.53 9.74
C VAL A 24 -6.04 -1.51 8.96
N GLN A 25 -5.35 -0.51 8.40
CA GLN A 25 -5.92 0.40 7.43
C GLN A 25 -5.36 0.08 6.05
N VAL A 26 -6.24 -0.27 5.13
CA VAL A 26 -5.89 -0.72 3.79
C VAL A 26 -6.23 0.35 2.77
N PRO A 27 -5.28 0.74 1.89
CA PRO A 27 -5.54 1.76 0.86
C PRO A 27 -6.31 1.16 -0.32
N ALA A 28 -7.62 1.04 -0.18
CA ALA A 28 -8.48 0.56 -1.26
C ALA A 28 -8.69 1.66 -2.30
N LEU A 29 -9.13 1.26 -3.50
CA LEU A 29 -9.28 2.17 -4.63
C LEU A 29 -10.18 3.36 -4.33
N ASP A 30 -11.28 3.13 -3.62
CA ASP A 30 -12.26 4.18 -3.29
C ASP A 30 -12.03 4.85 -1.94
N GLY A 31 -10.94 4.54 -1.27
CA GLY A 31 -10.61 5.11 0.03
C GLY A 31 -10.08 4.05 0.99
N PHE A 32 -9.66 4.49 2.17
CA PHE A 32 -9.15 3.57 3.18
C PHE A 32 -10.25 2.70 3.75
N ILE A 33 -9.92 1.43 3.96
CA ILE A 33 -10.77 0.48 4.68
C ILE A 33 -10.09 0.18 6.01
N GLY A 34 -10.75 0.54 7.11
CA GLY A 34 -10.30 0.13 8.45
C GLY A 34 -10.86 -1.22 8.80
N VAL A 35 -10.00 -2.17 9.15
CA VAL A 35 -10.41 -3.54 9.46
C VAL A 35 -10.04 -3.90 10.89
N LEU A 36 -11.07 -4.35 11.62
CA LEU A 36 -10.96 -4.90 12.97
C LEU A 36 -11.38 -6.38 12.94
N PRO A 37 -10.99 -7.17 13.94
CA PRO A 37 -11.47 -8.55 14.03
C PRO A 37 -13.01 -8.62 13.94
N GLY A 38 -13.52 -9.58 13.17
CA GLY A 38 -14.95 -9.72 12.99
C GLY A 38 -15.55 -8.94 11.83
N HIS A 39 -14.71 -8.25 11.05
CA HIS A 39 -15.18 -7.45 9.91
C HIS A 39 -15.94 -8.33 8.90
N ALA A 40 -17.00 -7.76 8.32
CA ALA A 40 -17.77 -8.47 7.28
C ALA A 40 -16.88 -8.76 6.06
N PRO A 41 -17.11 -9.88 5.37
CA PRO A 41 -16.33 -10.23 4.18
C PRO A 41 -16.39 -9.15 3.10
N LEU A 42 -15.23 -8.86 2.47
CA LEU A 42 -15.11 -7.83 1.46
C LEU A 42 -13.95 -8.16 0.52
N LEU A 43 -14.14 -7.91 -0.77
CA LEU A 43 -13.08 -7.99 -1.76
C LEU A 43 -13.01 -6.65 -2.47
N SER A 44 -11.83 -6.05 -2.56
CA SER A 44 -11.65 -4.74 -3.17
C SER A 44 -10.33 -4.62 -3.91
N GLU A 45 -10.31 -3.75 -4.92
CA GLU A 45 -9.05 -3.34 -5.53
C GLU A 45 -8.31 -2.38 -4.61
N LEU A 46 -6.99 -2.38 -4.72
CA LEU A 46 -6.12 -1.46 -4.03
C LEU A 46 -5.77 -0.27 -4.92
N LYS A 47 -5.43 0.86 -4.31
CA LYS A 47 -4.91 2.02 -5.05
C LYS A 47 -3.62 1.63 -5.78
N PRO A 48 -3.32 2.25 -6.95
CA PRO A 48 -2.04 2.05 -7.63
C PRO A 48 -0.84 2.37 -6.76
N GLY A 49 -1.00 3.31 -5.81
CA GLY A 49 -0.02 3.62 -4.79
C GLY A 49 -0.72 4.10 -3.53
N GLY A 50 -0.45 3.47 -2.42
CA GLY A 50 -1.06 3.83 -1.14
C GLY A 50 -0.24 3.33 0.03
N VAL A 51 -0.61 3.79 1.22
CA VAL A 51 0.07 3.42 2.46
C VAL A 51 -0.83 2.54 3.30
N LEU A 52 -0.33 1.37 3.66
CA LEU A 52 -0.99 0.45 4.59
C LEU A 52 -0.34 0.60 5.96
N THR A 53 -1.16 0.75 6.99
CA THR A 53 -0.68 0.83 8.37
C THR A 53 -1.42 -0.20 9.21
N TYR A 54 -0.70 -0.93 10.04
CA TYR A 54 -1.31 -1.90 10.93
C TYR A 54 -0.72 -1.84 12.33
N HIS A 55 -1.49 -2.33 13.30
CA HIS A 55 -1.08 -2.36 14.70
C HIS A 55 -0.95 -3.81 15.16
N ALA A 56 0.26 -4.18 15.58
CA ALA A 56 0.57 -5.47 16.14
C ALA A 56 1.01 -5.30 17.60
N ALA A 57 1.22 -6.42 18.30
CA ALA A 57 1.74 -6.37 19.67
C ALA A 57 3.09 -5.64 19.74
N SER A 58 3.88 -5.73 18.67
CA SER A 58 5.19 -5.08 18.56
C SER A 58 5.12 -3.59 18.21
N GLY A 59 3.92 -3.05 17.98
CA GLY A 59 3.71 -1.63 17.65
C GLY A 59 3.11 -1.40 16.28
N GLU A 60 3.07 -0.14 15.87
CA GLU A 60 2.54 0.27 14.56
C GLU A 60 3.58 0.04 13.47
N LYS A 61 3.13 -0.50 12.34
CA LYS A 61 3.97 -0.78 11.19
C LYS A 61 3.35 -0.24 9.90
N THR A 62 4.20 0.11 8.96
CA THR A 62 3.78 0.79 7.73
C THR A 62 4.45 0.16 6.50
N LEU A 63 3.66 0.04 5.43
CA LEU A 63 4.15 -0.41 4.11
C LEU A 63 3.61 0.51 3.02
N ALA A 64 4.38 0.63 1.94
CA ALA A 64 3.87 1.18 0.69
C ALA A 64 3.34 0.02 -0.14
N ILE A 65 2.14 0.16 -0.69
CA ILE A 65 1.48 -0.86 -1.51
C ILE A 65 1.22 -0.27 -2.89
N TYR A 66 1.58 -1.00 -3.93
CA TYR A 66 1.51 -0.52 -5.31
C TYR A 66 0.52 -1.35 -6.12
N GLY A 67 -0.76 -1.21 -5.83
CA GLY A 67 -1.81 -1.91 -6.56
C GLY A 67 -2.03 -3.34 -6.11
N GLY A 68 -3.08 -3.96 -6.62
CA GLY A 68 -3.47 -5.32 -6.31
C GLY A 68 -4.88 -5.40 -5.74
N PHE A 69 -5.11 -6.39 -4.89
CA PHE A 69 -6.41 -6.66 -4.29
C PHE A 69 -6.28 -6.95 -2.80
N VAL A 70 -7.36 -6.71 -2.08
CA VAL A 70 -7.46 -7.08 -0.67
C VAL A 70 -8.72 -7.92 -0.46
N GLU A 71 -8.54 -9.03 0.24
CA GLU A 71 -9.63 -9.88 0.70
C GLU A 71 -9.74 -9.75 2.22
N VAL A 72 -10.91 -9.34 2.68
CA VAL A 72 -11.19 -9.16 4.10
C VAL A 72 -12.15 -10.26 4.55
N LEU A 73 -11.78 -10.97 5.60
CA LEU A 73 -12.61 -11.99 6.25
C LEU A 73 -12.65 -11.67 7.76
N PRO A 74 -13.60 -12.26 8.52
CA PRO A 74 -13.70 -11.95 9.95
C PRO A 74 -12.43 -12.22 10.77
N ASP A 75 -11.63 -13.19 10.35
CA ASP A 75 -10.43 -13.63 11.08
C ASP A 75 -9.13 -13.35 10.35
N ARG A 76 -9.19 -12.78 9.14
CA ARG A 76 -7.98 -12.54 8.34
C ARG A 76 -8.16 -11.46 7.29
N VAL A 77 -7.07 -10.79 6.97
CA VAL A 77 -6.97 -9.88 5.84
C VAL A 77 -5.80 -10.37 4.98
N ARG A 78 -6.07 -10.57 3.69
CA ARG A 78 -5.05 -10.96 2.73
C ARG A 78 -4.89 -9.85 1.69
N VAL A 79 -3.71 -9.25 1.64
CA VAL A 79 -3.36 -8.24 0.66
C VAL A 79 -2.48 -8.89 -0.39
N LEU A 80 -3.01 -8.98 -1.62
CA LEU A 80 -2.29 -9.50 -2.78
C LEU A 80 -1.80 -8.30 -3.58
N ALA A 81 -0.62 -7.82 -3.25
CA ALA A 81 -0.05 -6.60 -3.84
C ALA A 81 0.67 -6.92 -5.15
N ASP A 82 0.55 -6.03 -6.13
CA ASP A 82 1.36 -6.13 -7.36
C ASP A 82 2.83 -5.90 -7.02
N ALA A 83 3.09 -4.98 -6.09
CA ALA A 83 4.39 -4.74 -5.50
C ALA A 83 4.19 -4.05 -4.15
N ALA A 84 5.16 -4.17 -3.26
CA ALA A 84 5.09 -3.53 -1.94
C ALA A 84 6.49 -3.39 -1.35
N GLU A 85 6.63 -2.43 -0.44
CA GLU A 85 7.86 -2.20 0.31
C GLU A 85 7.53 -1.91 1.77
N ARG A 86 8.32 -2.48 2.68
CA ARG A 86 8.23 -2.06 4.08
C ARG A 86 8.87 -0.69 4.22
N LYS A 87 8.36 0.11 5.16
CA LYS A 87 8.93 1.43 5.46
C LYS A 87 10.45 1.38 5.63
N GLU A 88 10.94 0.39 6.34
CA GLU A 88 12.36 0.25 6.67
C GLU A 88 13.24 -0.04 5.44
N GLU A 89 12.62 -0.49 4.36
CA GLU A 89 13.34 -0.78 3.10
C GLU A 89 13.46 0.43 2.19
N ILE A 90 12.77 1.52 2.51
CA ILE A 90 12.69 2.69 1.64
C ILE A 90 13.75 3.72 2.02
N ASP A 91 14.58 4.11 1.05
CA ASP A 91 15.51 5.23 1.17
C ASP A 91 14.72 6.52 0.90
N LEU A 92 14.51 7.33 1.93
CA LEU A 92 13.70 8.54 1.84
C LEU A 92 14.24 9.56 0.83
N GLU A 93 15.57 9.76 0.79
CA GLU A 93 16.19 10.69 -0.16
C GLU A 93 15.94 10.25 -1.60
N GLU A 94 16.14 8.97 -1.89
CA GLU A 94 15.89 8.42 -3.22
C GLU A 94 14.39 8.51 -3.55
N ALA A 95 13.52 8.21 -2.60
CA ALA A 95 12.07 8.27 -2.81
C ALA A 95 11.63 9.70 -3.16
N ARG A 96 12.15 10.69 -2.45
CA ARG A 96 11.85 12.10 -2.74
C ARG A 96 12.35 12.52 -4.11
N ARG A 97 13.54 12.09 -4.50
CA ARG A 97 14.10 12.38 -5.82
C ARG A 97 13.22 11.80 -6.92
N LYS A 98 12.83 10.54 -6.77
CA LYS A 98 11.96 9.86 -7.75
C LYS A 98 10.57 10.49 -7.83
N LEU A 99 10.06 10.98 -6.71
CA LEU A 99 8.79 11.71 -6.72
C LEU A 99 8.91 13.00 -7.53
N ARG A 100 9.98 13.76 -7.32
CA ARG A 100 10.22 14.99 -8.10
C ARG A 100 10.30 14.69 -9.60
N GLU A 101 11.02 13.62 -9.97
CA GLU A 101 11.14 13.21 -11.38
C GLU A 101 9.77 12.81 -11.96
N ALA A 102 8.99 12.05 -11.22
CA ALA A 102 7.64 11.62 -11.67
C ALA A 102 6.70 12.80 -11.82
N MET A 103 6.73 13.74 -10.88
CA MET A 103 5.90 14.94 -10.96
C MET A 103 6.31 15.85 -12.12
N ALA A 104 7.62 15.95 -12.40
CA ALA A 104 8.12 16.72 -13.56
C ALA A 104 7.62 16.10 -14.86
N LYS A 105 7.68 14.78 -15.00
CA LYS A 105 7.17 14.08 -16.19
C LYS A 105 5.67 14.35 -16.38
N LEU A 106 4.92 14.30 -15.30
CA LEU A 106 3.48 14.54 -15.34
C LEU A 106 3.16 15.97 -15.80
N GLY A 107 3.97 16.94 -15.35
CA GLY A 107 3.81 18.35 -15.74
C GLY A 107 4.25 18.65 -17.17
N GLU A 108 5.12 17.83 -17.75
CA GLU A 108 5.68 18.03 -19.09
C GLU A 108 4.95 17.25 -20.19
N MET A 109 3.73 16.80 -19.92
CA MET A 109 2.99 16.02 -20.89
C MET A 109 2.45 16.90 -22.02
N HIS A 110 3.25 17.05 -23.06
CA HIS A 110 2.93 17.84 -24.25
C HIS A 110 2.63 16.96 -25.46
N GLY A 111 1.88 15.90 -25.27
CA GLY A 111 1.35 15.15 -26.41
C GLY A 111 2.34 14.20 -27.09
N GLU A 112 3.49 13.95 -26.52
CA GLU A 112 4.41 12.98 -27.08
C GLU A 112 4.30 11.64 -26.35
N ALA A 113 4.85 10.65 -26.76
CA ALA A 113 5.06 9.27 -26.38
C ALA A 113 4.76 8.80 -24.93
N ILE A 114 4.32 9.63 -24.01
CA ILE A 114 4.03 9.24 -22.63
C ILE A 114 2.52 9.05 -22.45
N ASP A 115 2.13 7.82 -22.10
CA ASP A 115 0.74 7.53 -21.76
C ASP A 115 0.40 8.24 -20.44
N PRO A 116 -0.60 9.13 -20.40
CA PRO A 116 -1.00 9.83 -19.19
C PRO A 116 -1.31 8.90 -18.01
N ALA A 117 -1.91 7.76 -18.29
CA ALA A 117 -2.25 6.79 -17.24
C ALA A 117 -1.00 6.20 -16.60
N VAL A 118 0.02 5.91 -17.38
CA VAL A 118 1.30 5.38 -16.88
C VAL A 118 2.00 6.44 -16.05
N ALA A 119 2.06 7.68 -16.53
CA ALA A 119 2.72 8.77 -15.81
C ALA A 119 2.03 9.05 -14.47
N LEU A 120 0.69 9.01 -14.45
CA LEU A 120 -0.06 9.21 -13.21
C LEU A 120 0.20 8.07 -12.22
N THR A 121 0.20 6.83 -12.69
CA THR A 121 0.49 5.66 -11.84
C THR A 121 1.88 5.76 -11.22
N GLU A 122 2.89 6.16 -12.00
CA GLU A 122 4.25 6.35 -11.48
C GLU A 122 4.28 7.42 -10.39
N ALA A 123 3.58 8.53 -10.59
CA ALA A 123 3.51 9.61 -9.62
C ALA A 123 2.83 9.16 -8.32
N LEU A 124 1.72 8.43 -8.44
CA LEU A 124 1.00 7.90 -7.26
C LEU A 124 1.84 6.92 -6.46
N ARG A 125 2.57 6.05 -7.15
CA ARG A 125 3.49 5.09 -6.49
C ARG A 125 4.64 5.81 -5.81
N ALA A 126 5.22 6.80 -6.48
CA ALA A 126 6.32 7.58 -5.92
C ALA A 126 5.85 8.36 -4.68
N GLN A 127 4.65 8.92 -4.71
CA GLN A 127 4.08 9.63 -3.58
C GLN A 127 3.83 8.69 -2.39
N ALA A 128 3.25 7.53 -2.64
CA ALA A 128 3.00 6.54 -1.59
C ALA A 128 4.30 6.09 -0.93
N ARG A 129 5.35 5.94 -1.72
CA ARG A 129 6.67 5.53 -1.22
C ARG A 129 7.23 6.58 -0.26
N VAL A 130 7.15 7.85 -0.62
CA VAL A 130 7.57 8.95 0.25
C VAL A 130 6.73 8.99 1.52
N GLU A 131 5.41 8.92 1.40
CA GLU A 131 4.51 8.95 2.55
C GLU A 131 4.81 7.82 3.54
N ALA A 132 5.01 6.61 3.04
CA ALA A 132 5.34 5.46 3.88
C ALA A 132 6.67 5.66 4.60
N ALA A 133 7.67 6.19 3.92
CA ALA A 133 9.00 6.42 4.50
C ALA A 133 9.00 7.53 5.56
N GLU A 134 8.08 8.50 5.43
CA GLU A 134 7.98 9.63 6.37
C GLU A 134 7.17 9.32 7.63
N LYS A 135 6.46 8.21 7.63
CA LYS A 135 5.58 7.83 8.76
C LYS A 135 6.32 7.46 10.05
#